data_ae959cf523dbcccfeb53601b72a3e57a
#
_entry.id   ae959cf523dbcccfeb53601b72a3e57a
#
_cell.length_a   1.000
_cell.length_b   1.000
_cell.length_c   1.000
_cell.angle_alpha   90.00
_cell.angle_beta   90.00
_cell.angle_gamma   90.00
#
_symmetry.space_group_name_H-M   'P 1'
#
loop_
_entity.id
_entity.type
_entity.pdbx_description
1 polymer ?
#
loop_
_entity_poly.entity_id
_entity_poly.type
_entity_poly.pdbx_seq_one_letter_code
_entity_poly.pdbx_strand_id
1 'polypeptide(L)' 'DRAIDILIAKKGLSGPAAFRRMQKMSMTTRKPMRDIADAILLAEEI' A
#
# COMPACT_ATOMS: atom_id res chain seq x y z
N ASP A 1 1.23 -0.44 -10.17
CA ASP A 1 0.65 -1.30 -9.14
C ASP A 1 -0.63 -0.68 -8.60
N ARG A 2 -1.67 -1.49 -8.53
CA ARG A 2 -2.99 -1.00 -8.15
C ARG A 2 -3.04 -0.49 -6.71
N ALA A 3 -2.34 -1.15 -5.80
CA ALA A 3 -2.31 -0.71 -4.41
C ALA A 3 -1.63 0.64 -4.28
N ILE A 4 -0.57 0.86 -5.04
CA ILE A 4 0.13 2.13 -5.05
C ILE A 4 -0.80 3.22 -5.60
N ASP A 5 -1.54 2.90 -6.67
CA ASP A 5 -2.49 3.83 -7.26
C ASP A 5 -3.57 4.24 -6.26
N ILE A 6 -4.04 3.30 -5.47
CA ILE A 6 -5.04 3.58 -4.44
C ILE A 6 -4.48 4.52 -3.37
N LEU A 7 -3.26 4.29 -2.92
CA LEU A 7 -2.62 5.14 -1.95
C LEU A 7 -2.43 6.57 -2.49
N ILE A 8 -2.07 6.68 -3.76
CA ILE A 8 -1.92 7.99 -4.39
C ILE A 8 -3.27 8.71 -4.42
N ALA A 9 -4.32 8.02 -4.83
CA ALA A 9 -5.64 8.62 -4.97
C ALA A 9 -6.28 8.95 -3.62
N LYS A 10 -6.16 8.08 -2.65
CA LYS A 10 -6.86 8.24 -1.36
C LYS A 10 -6.07 9.03 -0.34
N LYS A 11 -4.76 8.90 -0.33
CA LYS A 11 -3.92 9.57 0.66
C LYS A 11 -3.18 10.79 0.10
N GLY A 12 -3.29 11.03 -1.19
CA GLY A 12 -2.60 12.14 -1.81
C GLY A 12 -1.09 11.99 -1.84
N LEU A 13 -0.61 10.75 -1.81
CA LEU A 13 0.82 10.47 -1.81
C LEU A 13 1.34 10.42 -3.24
N SER A 14 2.63 10.76 -3.40
CA SER A 14 3.32 10.53 -4.67
C SER A 14 3.61 9.04 -4.81
N GLY A 15 3.96 8.59 -6.03
CA GLY A 15 4.33 7.19 -6.25
C GLY A 15 5.42 6.71 -5.33
N PRO A 16 6.57 7.41 -5.23
CA PRO A 16 7.63 7.02 -4.31
C PRO A 16 7.19 7.00 -2.85
N ALA A 17 6.38 7.97 -2.44
CA ALA A 17 5.89 8.02 -1.05
C ALA A 17 4.94 6.86 -0.76
N ALA A 18 4.08 6.50 -1.71
CA ALA A 18 3.17 5.37 -1.55
C ALA A 18 3.95 4.06 -1.41
N PHE A 19 4.96 3.86 -2.25
CA PHE A 19 5.81 2.66 -2.18
C PHE A 19 6.51 2.58 -0.83
N ARG A 20 7.05 3.70 -0.38
CA ARG A 20 7.76 3.75 0.91
C ARG A 20 6.83 3.43 2.07
N ARG A 21 5.59 3.88 1.99
CA ARG A 21 4.61 3.58 3.02
C ARG A 21 4.30 2.10 3.08
N MET A 22 4.12 1.47 1.92
CA MET A 22 3.90 0.02 1.86
C MET A 22 5.10 -0.73 2.40
N GLN A 23 6.30 -0.28 2.05
CA GLN A 23 7.53 -0.91 2.54
C GLN A 23 7.63 -0.85 4.06
N LYS A 24 7.28 0.30 4.63
CA LYS A 24 7.29 0.46 6.08
C LYS A 24 6.28 -0.48 6.74
N MET A 25 5.09 -0.61 6.17
CA MET A 25 4.09 -1.52 6.68
C MET A 25 4.56 -2.97 6.60
N SER A 26 5.21 -3.32 5.50
CA SER A 26 5.76 -4.66 5.33
C SER A 26 6.77 -4.98 6.42
N MET A 27 7.65 -4.03 6.72
CA MET A 27 8.68 -4.23 7.75
C MET A 27 8.07 -4.28 9.14
N THR A 28 7.09 -3.44 9.42
CA THR A 28 6.45 -3.38 10.73
C THR A 28 5.64 -4.64 11.02
N THR A 29 4.93 -5.16 10.03
CA THR A 29 4.09 -6.34 10.19
C THR A 29 4.83 -7.63 9.89
N ARG A 30 6.04 -7.54 9.34
CA ARG A 30 6.85 -8.69 8.91
C ARG A 30 6.14 -9.54 7.88
N LYS A 31 5.37 -8.90 7.01
CA LYS A 31 4.66 -9.56 5.92
C LYS A 31 5.24 -9.10 4.59
N PRO A 32 5.20 -9.95 3.55
CA PRO A 32 5.70 -9.56 2.24
C PRO A 32 4.85 -8.44 1.65
N MET A 33 5.44 -7.68 0.73
CA MET A 33 4.75 -6.58 0.07
C MET A 33 3.46 -7.01 -0.60
N ARG A 34 3.42 -8.24 -1.11
CA ARG A 34 2.20 -8.78 -1.72
C ARG A 34 1.04 -8.77 -0.74
N ASP A 35 1.30 -9.19 0.50
CA ASP A 35 0.25 -9.23 1.53
C ASP A 35 -0.22 -7.81 1.87
N ILE A 36 0.71 -6.86 1.91
CA ILE A 36 0.36 -5.48 2.16
C ILE A 36 -0.52 -4.94 1.02
N ALA A 37 -0.14 -5.22 -0.22
CA ALA A 37 -0.92 -4.79 -1.37
C ALA A 37 -2.32 -5.41 -1.35
N ASP A 38 -2.42 -6.69 -1.05
CA ASP A 38 -3.71 -7.38 -0.97
C ASP A 38 -4.59 -6.78 0.11
N ALA A 39 -4.01 -6.43 1.26
CA ALA A 39 -4.76 -5.81 2.35
C ALA A 39 -5.32 -4.44 1.93
N ILE A 40 -4.52 -3.66 1.21
CA ILE A 40 -4.95 -2.35 0.73
C ILE A 40 -6.11 -2.51 -0.26
N LEU A 41 -5.97 -3.44 -1.20
CA LEU A 41 -7.02 -3.69 -2.18
C LEU A 41 -8.31 -4.18 -1.53
N LEU A 42 -8.18 -5.06 -0.56
CA LEU A 42 -9.33 -5.61 0.15
C LEU A 42 -10.06 -4.52 0.93
N ALA A 43 -9.32 -3.66 1.60
CA ALA A 43 -9.91 -2.56 2.34
C ALA A 43 -10.67 -1.61 1.42
N GLU A 44 -10.18 -1.42 0.20
CA GLU A 44 -10.84 -0.53 -0.75
C GLU A 44 -12.14 -1.12 -1.30
N GLU A 45 -12.25 -2.43 -1.33
CA GLU A 45 -13.47 -3.09 -1.83
C GLU A 45 -14.64 -3.01 -0.84
N ILE A 46 -14.36 -2.72 0.40
CA ILE A 46 -15.38 -2.57 1.43
C ILE A 46 -15.84 -1.12 1.50
#